data_ccb11eff11edaff9b1ea060f09e47a6d
#
_entry.id   ccb11eff11edaff9b1ea060f09e47a6d
#
_cell.length_a   1.000
_cell.length_b   1.000
_cell.length_c   1.000
_cell.angle_alpha   90.00
_cell.angle_beta   90.00
_cell.angle_gamma   90.00
#
_symmetry.space_group_name_H-M   'P 1'
#
loop_
_entity.id
_entity.type
_entity.pdbx_description
1 polymer ?
#
loop_
_entity_poly.entity_id
_entity_poly.type
_entity_poly.pdbx_seq_one_letter_code
_entity_poly.pdbx_strand_id
1 'polypeptide(L)'
;GGGGGGGGVCPKISGRGFGRIGGMSARELTVLGTAGAVPTKRRGHNGYFLRWDAHGILFDPGEGTQRQMRYAGLSAHDITRVCITHFHGDHSLGLPGVVQRIARDGVGHPVRVAYPGQGQVYWERLRYATCFVDTDVVVAQPLAGEQAVVGGEEDLRILALPLEHSVPTYGYRLVEPDRVHVLADRLEARGIRGPAVGRLKAEGFLVDRDGVRVELADYSTVRRGQVFAFVMDTGVCDNAVRLAADADLLVIEATFLDSEAGLAARYRHLTAGQAGMIAARAGVRRLVLTHISERYGSGEEGRFVEQAAAHFDGDIVLAHDLVRVAVPPRR
;
A
#
# COMPACT_ATOMS: atom_id res chain seq x y z
N GLY A 1 24.52 60.52 -2.74
CA GLY A 1 23.70 59.95 -1.69
C GLY A 1 23.65 58.44 -1.83
N GLY A 2 24.37 57.71 -0.99
CA GLY A 2 24.43 56.24 -1.04
C GLY A 2 23.18 55.59 -0.44
N GLY A 3 22.74 54.50 -1.04
CA GLY A 3 21.70 53.64 -0.52
C GLY A 3 22.22 52.21 -0.46
N GLY A 4 22.47 51.73 0.78
CA GLY A 4 22.90 50.37 1.03
C GLY A 4 21.77 49.37 0.88
N GLY A 5 21.97 48.33 0.06
CA GLY A 5 21.09 47.18 -0.04
C GLY A 5 21.38 46.16 1.05
N GLY A 6 20.49 46.02 1.99
CA GLY A 6 20.49 44.94 3.00
C GLY A 6 19.97 43.64 2.40
N GLY A 7 20.87 42.71 2.12
CA GLY A 7 20.48 41.33 1.76
C GLY A 7 20.02 40.57 2.99
N GLY A 8 18.71 40.36 3.07
CA GLY A 8 18.11 39.49 4.07
C GLY A 8 18.43 38.01 3.78
N VAL A 9 19.31 37.44 4.57
CA VAL A 9 19.60 36.00 4.56
C VAL A 9 18.42 35.27 5.20
N CYS A 10 17.67 34.55 4.39
CA CYS A 10 16.62 33.63 4.85
C CYS A 10 17.28 32.47 5.64
N PRO A 11 16.88 32.19 6.88
CA PRO A 11 17.49 31.11 7.64
C PRO A 11 17.12 29.75 7.00
N LYS A 12 18.15 28.96 6.71
CA LYS A 12 18.00 27.56 6.32
C LYS A 12 17.31 26.81 7.46
N ILE A 13 16.06 26.45 7.26
CA ILE A 13 15.38 25.50 8.13
C ILE A 13 16.04 24.15 7.87
N SER A 14 16.92 23.73 8.81
CA SER A 14 17.48 22.39 8.84
C SER A 14 16.34 21.40 9.02
N GLY A 15 16.10 20.57 8.00
CA GLY A 15 15.20 19.44 8.09
C GLY A 15 15.65 18.53 9.23
N ARG A 16 14.87 18.47 10.30
CA ARG A 16 15.04 17.44 11.32
C ARG A 16 14.70 16.12 10.65
N GLY A 17 15.71 15.30 10.37
CA GLY A 17 15.53 13.91 10.07
C GLY A 17 14.73 13.27 11.20
N PHE A 18 13.66 12.59 10.85
CA PHE A 18 12.88 11.81 11.80
C PHE A 18 13.81 10.75 12.42
N GLY A 19 14.15 10.96 13.69
CA GLY A 19 14.93 10.03 14.47
C GLY A 19 14.25 8.66 14.48
N ARG A 20 15.02 7.60 14.20
CA ARG A 20 14.66 6.22 14.49
C ARG A 20 14.26 6.12 15.97
N ILE A 21 12.98 6.06 16.25
CA ILE A 21 12.49 5.58 17.54
C ILE A 21 12.69 4.07 17.51
N GLY A 22 13.41 3.56 18.46
CA GLY A 22 13.91 2.22 18.64
C GLY A 22 13.18 1.09 17.90
N GLY A 23 13.89 0.42 16.98
CA GLY A 23 13.79 -1.03 16.70
C GLY A 23 12.53 -1.60 16.06
N MET A 24 11.41 -0.89 15.88
CA MET A 24 10.22 -1.39 15.21
C MET A 24 10.06 -0.70 13.86
N SER A 25 10.01 -1.50 12.78
CA SER A 25 9.73 -0.98 11.45
C SER A 25 8.35 -0.32 11.42
N ALA A 26 8.31 0.95 11.00
CA ALA A 26 7.06 1.70 10.93
C ALA A 26 6.30 1.30 9.66
N ARG A 27 5.33 0.39 9.80
CA ARG A 27 4.42 0.00 8.72
C ARG A 27 3.02 0.49 9.05
N GLU A 28 2.60 1.50 8.32
CA GLU A 28 1.37 2.22 8.62
C GLU A 28 0.71 2.72 7.33
N LEU A 29 -0.59 2.53 7.24
CA LEU A 29 -1.45 3.14 6.24
C LEU A 29 -1.95 4.49 6.75
N THR A 30 -1.73 5.55 6.01
CA THR A 30 -2.39 6.85 6.19
C THR A 30 -3.50 6.96 5.15
N VAL A 31 -4.73 7.07 5.59
CA VAL A 31 -5.90 7.23 4.73
C VAL A 31 -6.04 8.71 4.37
N LEU A 32 -6.00 9.05 3.09
CA LEU A 32 -6.07 10.44 2.62
C LEU A 32 -7.48 10.82 2.16
N GLY A 33 -8.27 9.84 1.71
CA GLY A 33 -9.65 10.03 1.31
C GLY A 33 -10.38 8.70 1.17
N THR A 34 -11.69 8.70 1.41
CA THR A 34 -12.50 7.50 1.62
C THR A 34 -13.84 7.49 0.89
N ALA A 35 -14.15 8.53 0.09
CA ALA A 35 -15.35 8.57 -0.70
C ALA A 35 -15.23 7.71 -1.96
N GLY A 36 -16.34 7.15 -2.40
CA GLY A 36 -16.51 6.63 -3.76
C GLY A 36 -16.56 7.76 -4.80
N ALA A 37 -17.36 7.57 -5.85
CA ALA A 37 -17.39 8.45 -7.03
C ALA A 37 -17.60 9.94 -6.74
N VAL A 38 -18.30 10.30 -5.65
CA VAL A 38 -18.60 11.69 -5.28
C VAL A 38 -18.06 12.01 -3.89
N PRO A 39 -17.23 13.08 -3.75
CA PRO A 39 -16.73 13.46 -2.43
C PRO A 39 -17.84 14.11 -1.61
N THR A 40 -17.71 14.03 -0.29
CA THR A 40 -18.64 14.64 0.65
C THR A 40 -17.94 15.73 1.49
N LYS A 41 -18.68 16.39 2.36
CA LYS A 41 -18.06 17.34 3.32
C LYS A 41 -17.07 16.69 4.30
N ARG A 42 -17.13 15.36 4.46
CA ARG A 42 -16.33 14.60 5.43
C ARG A 42 -15.35 13.63 4.79
N ARG A 43 -15.62 13.21 3.54
CA ARG A 43 -14.84 12.20 2.81
C ARG A 43 -14.38 12.79 1.49
N GLY A 44 -13.07 12.94 1.32
CA GLY A 44 -12.46 13.25 0.04
C GLY A 44 -12.41 12.02 -0.87
N HIS A 45 -12.09 12.21 -2.13
CA HIS A 45 -11.86 11.11 -3.07
C HIS A 45 -10.71 10.22 -2.61
N ASN A 46 -10.66 9.02 -3.14
CA ASN A 46 -9.68 8.00 -2.80
C ASN A 46 -8.25 8.54 -2.76
N GLY A 47 -7.51 8.05 -1.79
CA GLY A 47 -6.10 8.33 -1.63
C GLY A 47 -5.58 7.62 -0.40
N TYR A 48 -4.50 6.84 -0.56
CA TYR A 48 -3.96 6.07 0.56
C TYR A 48 -2.45 6.06 0.46
N PHE A 49 -1.78 6.34 1.57
CA PHE A 49 -0.32 6.30 1.63
C PHE A 49 0.14 5.22 2.60
N LEU A 50 0.78 4.20 2.08
CA LEU A 50 1.38 3.14 2.87
C LEU A 50 2.87 3.44 3.08
N ARG A 51 3.26 3.61 4.32
CA ARG A 51 4.67 3.51 4.72
C ARG A 51 5.00 2.05 5.01
N TRP A 52 6.00 1.56 4.31
CA TRP A 52 6.51 0.21 4.50
C TRP A 52 8.03 0.27 4.60
N ASP A 53 8.53 0.43 5.82
CA ASP A 53 9.94 0.65 6.12
C ASP A 53 10.51 1.86 5.32
N ALA A 54 11.40 1.62 4.35
CA ALA A 54 11.96 2.67 3.49
C ALA A 54 11.03 3.04 2.29
N HIS A 55 9.99 2.26 2.04
CA HIS A 55 9.09 2.49 0.91
C HIS A 55 7.90 3.36 1.31
N GLY A 56 7.59 4.34 0.48
CA GLY A 56 6.37 5.14 0.57
C GLY A 56 5.52 4.94 -0.68
N ILE A 57 4.39 4.27 -0.54
CA ILE A 57 3.55 3.87 -1.67
C ILE A 57 2.23 4.61 -1.60
N LEU A 58 1.96 5.42 -2.62
CA LEU A 58 0.71 6.15 -2.77
C LEU A 58 -0.23 5.35 -3.68
N PHE A 59 -1.40 5.00 -3.17
CA PHE A 59 -2.45 4.35 -3.95
C PHE A 59 -3.54 5.35 -4.31
N ASP A 60 -4.03 5.25 -5.55
CA ASP A 60 -5.19 5.94 -6.09
C ASP A 60 -5.27 7.42 -5.70
N PRO A 61 -4.39 8.28 -6.23
CA PRO A 61 -4.42 9.71 -5.94
C PRO A 61 -5.62 10.39 -6.59
N GLY A 62 -6.79 10.31 -5.96
CA GLY A 62 -7.99 11.05 -6.35
C GLY A 62 -7.85 12.57 -6.14
N GLU A 63 -8.87 13.32 -6.53
CA GLU A 63 -8.87 14.77 -6.35
C GLU A 63 -8.67 15.14 -4.87
N GLY A 64 -7.83 16.15 -4.63
CA GLY A 64 -7.52 16.63 -3.28
C GLY A 64 -6.41 15.88 -2.55
N THR A 65 -5.89 14.77 -3.09
CA THR A 65 -4.81 13.96 -2.47
C THR A 65 -3.62 14.80 -2.05
N GLN A 66 -3.16 15.75 -2.87
CA GLN A 66 -2.02 16.61 -2.54
C GLN A 66 -2.28 17.45 -1.28
N ARG A 67 -3.51 17.98 -1.11
CA ARG A 67 -3.90 18.72 0.08
C ARG A 67 -3.98 17.82 1.30
N GLN A 68 -4.58 16.64 1.17
CA GLN A 68 -4.69 15.65 2.24
C GLN A 68 -3.30 15.15 2.71
N MET A 69 -2.36 14.94 1.79
CA MET A 69 -0.95 14.66 2.15
C MET A 69 -0.36 15.75 3.06
N ARG A 70 -0.67 17.03 2.80
CA ARG A 70 -0.22 18.14 3.66
C ARG A 70 -0.78 18.03 5.06
N TYR A 71 -2.08 17.75 5.21
CA TYR A 71 -2.70 17.54 6.52
C TYR A 71 -2.12 16.33 7.25
N ALA A 72 -1.80 15.28 6.52
CA ALA A 72 -1.17 14.07 7.07
C ALA A 72 0.32 14.24 7.42
N GLY A 73 0.95 15.39 7.09
CA GLY A 73 2.37 15.62 7.30
C GLY A 73 3.28 14.88 6.31
N LEU A 74 2.74 14.47 5.15
CA LEU A 74 3.47 13.77 4.10
C LEU A 74 4.02 14.76 3.07
N SER A 75 5.24 14.49 2.60
CA SER A 75 5.92 15.24 1.55
C SER A 75 6.01 14.44 0.25
N ALA A 76 6.36 15.12 -0.86
CA ALA A 76 6.63 14.42 -2.12
C ALA A 76 7.86 13.50 -2.02
N HIS A 77 8.84 13.81 -1.17
CA HIS A 77 10.03 13.00 -0.94
C HIS A 77 9.71 11.65 -0.25
N ASP A 78 8.55 11.54 0.40
CA ASP A 78 8.12 10.28 1.00
C ASP A 78 7.64 9.27 -0.04
N ILE A 79 7.26 9.72 -1.26
CA ILE A 79 6.70 8.87 -2.29
C ILE A 79 7.83 8.19 -3.07
N THR A 80 7.92 6.87 -2.99
CA THR A 80 8.83 6.06 -3.82
C THR A 80 8.10 5.37 -4.97
N ARG A 81 6.78 5.21 -4.84
CA ARG A 81 5.92 4.57 -5.83
C ARG A 81 4.50 5.10 -5.78
N VAL A 82 3.84 5.14 -6.93
CA VAL A 82 2.39 5.34 -7.06
C VAL A 82 1.79 4.09 -7.70
N CYS A 83 0.69 3.59 -7.15
CA CYS A 83 -0.06 2.46 -7.67
C CYS A 83 -1.49 2.91 -7.98
N ILE A 84 -1.86 2.93 -9.25
CA ILE A 84 -3.19 3.31 -9.72
C ILE A 84 -3.95 2.03 -10.04
N THR A 85 -5.09 1.81 -9.39
CA THR A 85 -5.93 0.65 -9.65
C THR A 85 -6.58 0.75 -11.01
N HIS A 86 -7.15 1.91 -11.32
CA HIS A 86 -7.82 2.22 -12.60
C HIS A 86 -7.95 3.73 -12.82
N PHE A 87 -8.47 4.14 -13.97
CA PHE A 87 -8.52 5.55 -14.36
C PHE A 87 -9.91 6.21 -14.23
N HIS A 88 -10.75 5.82 -13.25
CA HIS A 88 -11.86 6.69 -12.87
C HIS A 88 -11.35 7.95 -12.15
N GLY A 89 -12.12 9.01 -12.20
CA GLY A 89 -11.69 10.33 -11.74
C GLY A 89 -11.40 10.37 -10.25
N ASP A 90 -12.20 9.72 -9.44
CA ASP A 90 -12.06 9.64 -7.99
C ASP A 90 -10.81 8.86 -7.52
N HIS A 91 -10.15 8.11 -8.42
CA HIS A 91 -8.89 7.41 -8.18
C HIS A 91 -7.68 8.08 -8.82
N SER A 92 -7.86 9.02 -9.76
CA SER A 92 -6.74 9.49 -10.58
C SER A 92 -6.64 11.00 -10.78
N LEU A 93 -7.68 11.80 -10.53
CA LEU A 93 -7.66 13.24 -10.80
C LEU A 93 -6.69 14.05 -9.93
N GLY A 94 -6.21 13.52 -8.81
CA GLY A 94 -5.16 14.14 -8.01
C GLY A 94 -3.74 13.89 -8.53
N LEU A 95 -3.57 12.92 -9.45
CA LEU A 95 -2.27 12.54 -9.99
C LEU A 95 -1.50 13.72 -10.61
N PRO A 96 -2.10 14.63 -11.41
CA PRO A 96 -1.41 15.79 -11.94
C PRO A 96 -0.72 16.64 -10.87
N GLY A 97 -1.46 16.91 -9.79
CA GLY A 97 -0.93 17.70 -8.66
C GLY A 97 0.21 16.98 -7.93
N VAL A 98 0.15 15.67 -7.79
CA VAL A 98 1.21 14.85 -7.17
C VAL A 98 2.46 14.85 -8.05
N VAL A 99 2.33 14.62 -9.36
CA VAL A 99 3.45 14.62 -10.32
C VAL A 99 4.16 15.98 -10.33
N GLN A 100 3.41 17.06 -10.43
CA GLN A 100 3.99 18.41 -10.42
C GLN A 100 4.69 18.73 -9.11
N ARG A 101 4.14 18.27 -8.00
CA ARG A 101 4.74 18.46 -6.70
C ARG A 101 6.05 17.68 -6.54
N ILE A 102 6.14 16.46 -7.06
CA ILE A 102 7.38 15.69 -7.12
C ILE A 102 8.47 16.48 -7.86
N ALA A 103 8.16 17.02 -9.03
CA ALA A 103 9.08 17.82 -9.81
C ALA A 103 9.48 19.13 -9.09
N ARG A 104 8.48 19.88 -8.57
CA ARG A 104 8.69 21.17 -7.90
C ARG A 104 9.53 21.05 -6.63
N ASP A 105 9.25 20.02 -5.81
CA ASP A 105 9.93 19.83 -4.52
C ASP A 105 11.33 19.22 -4.72
N GLY A 106 11.76 18.93 -5.97
CA GLY A 106 13.09 18.43 -6.31
C GLY A 106 13.35 17.02 -5.75
N VAL A 107 12.39 16.12 -5.88
CA VAL A 107 12.58 14.72 -5.48
C VAL A 107 13.73 14.12 -6.29
N GLY A 108 14.77 13.62 -5.61
CA GLY A 108 16.02 13.16 -6.24
C GLY A 108 16.10 11.66 -6.51
N HIS A 109 15.02 10.91 -6.26
CA HIS A 109 14.95 9.47 -6.53
C HIS A 109 13.84 9.15 -7.53
N PRO A 110 13.95 8.05 -8.28
CA PRO A 110 12.87 7.62 -9.17
C PRO A 110 11.57 7.32 -8.42
N VAL A 111 10.44 7.82 -8.94
CA VAL A 111 9.09 7.49 -8.48
C VAL A 111 8.40 6.69 -9.59
N ARG A 112 8.24 5.39 -9.40
CA ARG A 112 7.57 4.52 -10.37
C ARG A 112 6.06 4.62 -10.21
N VAL A 113 5.34 4.79 -11.33
CA VAL A 113 3.88 4.85 -11.36
C VAL A 113 3.35 3.63 -12.09
N ALA A 114 2.79 2.68 -11.33
CA ALA A 114 2.15 1.49 -11.86
C ALA A 114 0.66 1.79 -12.16
N TYR A 115 0.18 1.36 -13.32
CA TYR A 115 -1.20 1.57 -13.76
C TYR A 115 -1.61 0.54 -14.82
N PRO A 116 -2.92 0.26 -15.03
CA PRO A 116 -3.39 -0.59 -16.13
C PRO A 116 -2.91 -0.09 -17.48
N GLY A 117 -2.15 -0.91 -18.23
CA GLY A 117 -1.55 -0.49 -19.50
C GLY A 117 -2.57 -0.08 -20.57
N GLN A 118 -3.79 -0.63 -20.53
CA GLN A 118 -4.89 -0.20 -21.39
C GLN A 118 -5.31 1.25 -21.13
N GLY A 119 -4.94 1.82 -19.99
CA GLY A 119 -5.17 3.22 -19.61
C GLY A 119 -4.04 4.19 -20.01
N GLN A 120 -3.09 3.80 -20.86
CA GLN A 120 -1.94 4.62 -21.27
C GLN A 120 -2.34 6.04 -21.70
N VAL A 121 -3.42 6.18 -22.43
CA VAL A 121 -3.93 7.49 -22.88
C VAL A 121 -4.34 8.40 -21.70
N TYR A 122 -4.89 7.82 -20.64
CA TYR A 122 -5.27 8.59 -19.45
C TYR A 122 -4.05 8.96 -18.61
N TRP A 123 -3.08 8.06 -18.50
CA TRP A 123 -1.79 8.35 -17.88
C TRP A 123 -1.12 9.56 -18.54
N GLU A 124 -1.00 9.59 -19.86
CA GLU A 124 -0.37 10.69 -20.59
C GLU A 124 -1.12 12.00 -20.41
N ARG A 125 -2.45 11.98 -20.50
CA ARG A 125 -3.30 13.17 -20.27
C ARG A 125 -3.17 13.71 -18.86
N LEU A 126 -3.14 12.85 -17.85
CA LEU A 126 -3.04 13.27 -16.46
C LEU A 126 -1.63 13.75 -16.12
N ARG A 127 -0.58 13.06 -16.61
CA ARG A 127 0.80 13.49 -16.40
C ARG A 127 1.07 14.88 -16.92
N TYR A 128 0.55 15.19 -18.09
CA TYR A 128 0.78 16.45 -18.81
C TYR A 128 -0.48 17.35 -18.85
N ALA A 129 -1.37 17.19 -17.88
CA ALA A 129 -2.60 17.98 -17.82
C ALA A 129 -2.38 19.48 -17.71
N THR A 130 -1.21 19.92 -17.24
CA THR A 130 -0.86 21.33 -17.10
C THR A 130 0.62 21.54 -17.45
N CYS A 131 1.02 22.83 -17.64
CA CYS A 131 2.40 23.18 -17.90
C CYS A 131 3.25 23.13 -16.61
N PHE A 132 4.36 22.39 -16.64
CA PHE A 132 5.37 22.34 -15.58
C PHE A 132 6.71 21.87 -16.15
N VAL A 133 7.80 22.06 -15.39
CA VAL A 133 9.11 21.52 -15.73
C VAL A 133 9.21 20.09 -15.22
N ASP A 134 9.19 19.12 -16.14
CA ASP A 134 9.38 17.70 -15.80
C ASP A 134 10.86 17.45 -15.46
N THR A 135 11.10 16.72 -14.38
CA THR A 135 12.44 16.38 -13.90
C THR A 135 12.82 14.93 -14.22
N ASP A 136 11.99 14.23 -15.01
CA ASP A 136 12.18 12.85 -15.45
C ASP A 136 12.29 11.79 -14.33
N VAL A 137 12.03 12.18 -13.09
CA VAL A 137 12.07 11.25 -11.94
C VAL A 137 10.81 10.36 -11.86
N VAL A 138 9.71 10.78 -12.51
CA VAL A 138 8.47 10.02 -12.56
C VAL A 138 8.50 9.03 -13.71
N VAL A 139 8.59 7.75 -13.39
CA VAL A 139 8.77 6.64 -14.35
C VAL A 139 7.48 5.86 -14.53
N ALA A 140 6.96 5.82 -15.74
CA ALA A 140 5.76 5.05 -16.11
C ALA A 140 6.03 3.53 -16.03
N GLN A 141 5.08 2.79 -15.48
CA GLN A 141 5.11 1.33 -15.39
C GLN A 141 3.72 0.76 -15.76
N PRO A 142 3.40 0.65 -17.06
CA PRO A 142 2.14 0.07 -17.49
C PRO A 142 2.08 -1.42 -17.15
N LEU A 143 0.99 -1.86 -16.55
CA LEU A 143 0.73 -3.24 -16.18
C LEU A 143 -0.03 -3.96 -17.27
N ALA A 144 0.29 -5.24 -17.48
CA ALA A 144 -0.38 -6.09 -18.44
C ALA A 144 -0.45 -7.56 -17.96
N GLY A 145 -1.43 -8.30 -18.47
CA GLY A 145 -1.59 -9.73 -18.21
C GLY A 145 -2.33 -10.05 -16.92
N GLU A 146 -2.43 -11.35 -16.66
CA GLU A 146 -3.19 -11.89 -15.50
C GLU A 146 -2.47 -11.74 -14.16
N GLN A 147 -1.16 -11.54 -14.18
CA GLN A 147 -0.34 -11.27 -13.01
C GLN A 147 0.83 -10.39 -13.41
N ALA A 148 0.88 -9.18 -12.89
CA ALA A 148 1.97 -8.26 -13.12
C ALA A 148 2.87 -8.14 -11.90
N VAL A 149 4.20 -8.11 -12.11
CA VAL A 149 5.18 -7.76 -11.08
C VAL A 149 5.41 -6.26 -11.11
N VAL A 150 4.97 -5.58 -10.07
CA VAL A 150 5.08 -4.11 -9.95
C VAL A 150 6.43 -3.71 -9.34
N GLY A 151 7.05 -4.58 -8.57
CA GLY A 151 8.35 -4.38 -7.95
C GLY A 151 8.84 -5.65 -7.28
N GLY A 152 10.14 -5.83 -7.28
CA GLY A 152 10.82 -6.92 -6.61
C GLY A 152 12.15 -6.39 -6.12
N GLU A 153 12.18 -5.89 -4.88
CA GLU A 153 13.39 -5.60 -4.13
C GLU A 153 13.63 -6.77 -3.17
N GLU A 154 14.82 -6.89 -2.61
CA GLU A 154 15.15 -8.02 -1.72
C GLU A 154 14.22 -8.11 -0.50
N ASP A 155 13.65 -6.97 -0.07
CA ASP A 155 12.83 -6.84 1.14
C ASP A 155 11.33 -6.71 0.87
N LEU A 156 10.89 -6.49 -0.39
CA LEU A 156 9.48 -6.28 -0.71
C LEU A 156 9.15 -6.69 -2.14
N ARG A 157 8.17 -7.58 -2.31
CA ARG A 157 7.59 -7.93 -3.61
C ARG A 157 6.22 -7.30 -3.75
N ILE A 158 5.95 -6.67 -4.89
CA ILE A 158 4.66 -6.06 -5.21
C ILE A 158 4.10 -6.74 -6.45
N LEU A 159 2.93 -7.36 -6.29
CA LEU A 159 2.19 -8.05 -7.33
C LEU A 159 0.89 -7.30 -7.60
N ALA A 160 0.41 -7.36 -8.84
CA ALA A 160 -0.91 -6.87 -9.23
C ALA A 160 -1.68 -7.95 -9.97
N LEU A 161 -2.96 -8.11 -9.64
CA LEU A 161 -3.91 -8.99 -10.33
C LEU A 161 -5.09 -8.18 -10.84
N PRO A 162 -5.65 -8.54 -12.02
CA PRO A 162 -6.84 -7.88 -12.54
C PRO A 162 -8.05 -8.14 -11.64
N LEU A 163 -8.91 -7.14 -11.54
CA LEU A 163 -10.16 -7.17 -10.79
C LEU A 163 -11.36 -7.03 -11.75
N GLU A 164 -12.56 -7.31 -11.26
CA GLU A 164 -13.79 -7.25 -12.02
C GLU A 164 -14.48 -5.90 -11.88
N HIS A 165 -14.14 -4.96 -12.76
CA HIS A 165 -14.77 -3.64 -12.78
C HIS A 165 -15.23 -3.25 -14.20
N SER A 166 -15.83 -2.05 -14.33
CA SER A 166 -16.33 -1.51 -15.60
C SER A 166 -15.21 -1.09 -16.57
N VAL A 167 -14.01 -0.84 -16.05
CA VAL A 167 -12.79 -0.50 -16.78
C VAL A 167 -11.65 -1.41 -16.35
N PRO A 168 -10.54 -1.52 -17.11
CA PRO A 168 -9.38 -2.29 -16.71
C PRO A 168 -8.88 -1.85 -15.34
N THR A 169 -8.91 -2.77 -14.37
CA THR A 169 -8.63 -2.51 -12.95
C THR A 169 -7.68 -3.57 -12.41
N TYR A 170 -6.71 -3.16 -11.59
CA TYR A 170 -5.81 -4.03 -10.86
C TYR A 170 -5.89 -3.78 -9.36
N GLY A 171 -5.90 -4.85 -8.57
CA GLY A 171 -5.59 -4.78 -7.15
C GLY A 171 -4.11 -5.08 -6.91
N TYR A 172 -3.60 -4.71 -5.75
CA TYR A 172 -2.18 -4.83 -5.41
C TYR A 172 -1.98 -5.67 -4.15
N ARG A 173 -0.91 -6.49 -4.18
CA ARG A 173 -0.47 -7.28 -3.04
C ARG A 173 1.02 -7.05 -2.78
N LEU A 174 1.36 -6.65 -1.58
CA LEU A 174 2.71 -6.46 -1.10
C LEU A 174 3.09 -7.62 -0.18
N VAL A 175 4.23 -8.23 -0.43
CA VAL A 175 4.70 -9.39 0.33
C VAL A 175 6.14 -9.15 0.77
N GLU A 176 6.36 -9.11 2.09
CA GLU A 176 7.70 -9.22 2.66
C GLU A 176 8.15 -10.68 2.56
N PRO A 177 9.34 -10.99 2.03
CA PRO A 177 9.85 -12.34 2.04
C PRO A 177 10.05 -12.88 3.46
N ASP A 178 9.81 -14.16 3.64
CA ASP A 178 10.12 -14.84 4.89
C ASP A 178 11.63 -14.75 5.20
N ARG A 179 11.97 -14.62 6.47
CA ARG A 179 13.38 -14.56 6.91
C ARG A 179 13.73 -15.75 7.79
N VAL A 180 14.81 -16.43 7.41
CA VAL A 180 15.36 -17.51 8.21
C VAL A 180 16.27 -16.93 9.29
N HIS A 181 15.92 -17.12 10.55
CA HIS A 181 16.74 -16.80 11.72
C HIS A 181 17.45 -18.04 12.21
N VAL A 182 18.78 -18.00 12.21
CA VAL A 182 19.61 -19.08 12.72
C VAL A 182 19.67 -19.00 14.23
N LEU A 183 19.53 -20.15 14.90
CA LEU A 183 19.68 -20.32 16.33
C LEU A 183 21.17 -20.41 16.68
N ALA A 184 21.82 -19.24 16.78
CA ALA A 184 23.27 -19.13 16.90
C ALA A 184 23.84 -19.96 18.08
N ASP A 185 23.20 -19.90 19.25
CA ASP A 185 23.60 -20.61 20.45
C ASP A 185 23.61 -22.14 20.24
N ARG A 186 22.62 -22.67 19.49
CA ARG A 186 22.56 -24.11 19.17
C ARG A 186 23.63 -24.54 18.19
N LEU A 187 23.97 -23.69 17.21
CA LEU A 187 25.08 -23.96 16.28
C LEU A 187 26.43 -23.87 16.98
N GLU A 188 26.58 -22.89 17.88
CA GLU A 188 27.77 -22.70 18.67
C GLU A 188 28.05 -23.90 19.56
N ALA A 189 27.04 -24.48 20.21
CA ALA A 189 27.13 -25.70 20.99
C ALA A 189 27.65 -26.91 20.17
N ARG A 190 27.47 -26.90 18.83
CA ARG A 190 28.04 -27.87 17.88
C ARG A 190 29.36 -27.45 17.27
N GLY A 191 29.95 -26.36 17.73
CA GLY A 191 31.20 -25.84 17.19
C GLY A 191 31.09 -25.21 15.80
N ILE A 192 29.84 -24.93 15.32
CA ILE A 192 29.58 -24.30 14.03
C ILE A 192 29.52 -22.80 14.23
N ARG A 193 30.51 -22.05 13.73
CA ARG A 193 30.69 -20.61 13.93
C ARG A 193 31.22 -19.92 12.68
N GLY A 194 31.02 -18.61 12.60
CA GLY A 194 31.58 -17.75 11.55
C GLY A 194 31.22 -18.19 10.13
N PRO A 195 32.18 -18.40 9.22
CA PRO A 195 31.91 -18.75 7.81
C PRO A 195 31.10 -20.03 7.62
N ALA A 196 31.16 -20.99 8.58
CA ALA A 196 30.38 -22.22 8.50
C ALA A 196 28.86 -21.95 8.63
N VAL A 197 28.47 -20.95 9.42
CA VAL A 197 27.07 -20.51 9.51
C VAL A 197 26.60 -19.91 8.18
N GLY A 198 27.46 -19.16 7.49
CA GLY A 198 27.19 -18.63 6.15
C GLY A 198 26.96 -19.74 5.12
N ARG A 199 27.81 -20.79 5.12
CA ARG A 199 27.62 -21.95 4.24
C ARG A 199 26.34 -22.71 4.55
N LEU A 200 26.04 -22.95 5.84
CA LEU A 200 24.80 -23.60 6.25
C LEU A 200 23.57 -22.85 5.73
N LYS A 201 23.58 -21.50 5.78
CA LYS A 201 22.50 -20.68 5.21
C LYS A 201 22.40 -20.78 3.69
N ALA A 202 23.51 -20.82 2.99
CA ALA A 202 23.55 -20.85 1.53
C ALA A 202 23.17 -22.22 0.97
N GLU A 203 23.64 -23.29 1.59
CA GLU A 203 23.54 -24.67 1.08
C GLU A 203 22.35 -25.45 1.71
N GLY A 204 21.80 -24.94 2.82
CA GLY A 204 20.73 -25.61 3.56
C GLY A 204 21.21 -26.70 4.50
N PHE A 205 22.46 -27.19 4.35
CA PHE A 205 23.08 -28.17 5.21
C PHE A 205 24.60 -28.00 5.23
N LEU A 206 25.25 -28.63 6.19
CA LEU A 206 26.72 -28.87 6.21
C LEU A 206 27.03 -30.16 6.94
N VAL A 207 28.24 -30.66 6.77
CA VAL A 207 28.80 -31.77 7.58
C VAL A 207 29.70 -31.16 8.64
N ASP A 208 29.44 -31.48 9.90
CA ASP A 208 30.21 -30.97 11.03
C ASP A 208 31.57 -31.72 11.18
N ARG A 209 32.35 -31.39 12.20
CA ARG A 209 33.69 -32.00 12.44
C ARG A 209 33.64 -33.49 12.77
N ASP A 210 32.49 -33.96 13.25
CA ASP A 210 32.28 -35.37 13.64
C ASP A 210 31.68 -36.17 12.48
N GLY A 211 31.58 -35.58 11.28
CA GLY A 211 31.02 -36.22 10.09
C GLY A 211 29.50 -36.26 10.07
N VAL A 212 28.83 -35.56 10.96
CA VAL A 212 27.38 -35.53 11.07
C VAL A 212 26.80 -34.44 10.18
N ARG A 213 25.81 -34.81 9.37
CA ARG A 213 25.04 -33.86 8.55
C ARG A 213 24.12 -33.00 9.44
N VAL A 214 24.27 -31.70 9.33
CA VAL A 214 23.51 -30.68 10.07
C VAL A 214 22.63 -29.93 9.08
N GLU A 215 21.31 -30.03 9.24
CA GLU A 215 20.35 -29.35 8.40
C GLU A 215 20.03 -27.96 8.96
N LEU A 216 19.92 -26.96 8.08
CA LEU A 216 19.54 -25.59 8.47
C LEU A 216 18.19 -25.55 9.20
N ALA A 217 17.23 -26.38 8.78
CA ALA A 217 15.89 -26.44 9.35
C ALA A 217 15.90 -26.76 10.85
N ASP A 218 16.83 -27.61 11.33
CA ASP A 218 16.92 -28.00 12.74
C ASP A 218 17.53 -26.91 13.64
N TYR A 219 18.23 -25.95 13.03
CA TYR A 219 18.97 -24.88 13.70
C TYR A 219 18.50 -23.48 13.30
N SER A 220 17.29 -23.39 12.80
CA SER A 220 16.71 -22.12 12.41
C SER A 220 15.22 -22.04 12.73
N THR A 221 14.71 -20.81 12.75
CA THR A 221 13.29 -20.51 12.76
C THR A 221 12.95 -19.65 11.56
N VAL A 222 11.81 -19.89 10.95
CA VAL A 222 11.30 -19.06 9.88
C VAL A 222 10.42 -17.96 10.49
N ARG A 223 10.82 -16.72 10.30
CA ARG A 223 10.00 -15.57 10.61
C ARG A 223 9.19 -15.20 9.37
N ARG A 224 7.87 -15.38 9.41
CA ARG A 224 6.99 -15.02 8.33
C ARG A 224 7.06 -13.53 8.01
N GLY A 225 7.13 -13.21 6.74
CA GLY A 225 6.98 -11.86 6.22
C GLY A 225 5.55 -11.36 6.39
N GLN A 226 5.38 -10.04 6.43
CA GLN A 226 4.05 -9.43 6.47
C GLN A 226 3.48 -9.27 5.06
N VAL A 227 2.16 -9.24 5.00
CA VAL A 227 1.41 -9.08 3.74
C VAL A 227 0.42 -7.92 3.88
N PHE A 228 0.43 -7.04 2.89
CA PHE A 228 -0.56 -5.99 2.70
C PHE A 228 -1.28 -6.20 1.38
N ALA A 229 -2.60 -6.00 1.37
CA ALA A 229 -3.41 -6.06 0.15
C ALA A 229 -4.27 -4.81 0.00
N PHE A 230 -4.40 -4.35 -1.25
CA PHE A 230 -5.20 -3.20 -1.65
C PHE A 230 -6.12 -3.60 -2.80
N VAL A 231 -7.43 -3.60 -2.55
CA VAL A 231 -8.47 -4.09 -3.46
C VAL A 231 -9.53 -3.00 -3.59
N MET A 232 -9.53 -2.29 -4.71
CA MET A 232 -10.48 -1.21 -4.99
C MET A 232 -11.26 -1.50 -6.27
N ASP A 233 -12.49 -1.08 -6.26
CA ASP A 233 -13.46 -1.12 -7.34
C ASP A 233 -13.50 -2.47 -8.06
N THR A 234 -14.29 -3.35 -7.48
CA THR A 234 -14.45 -4.71 -8.00
C THR A 234 -15.78 -5.31 -7.61
N GLY A 235 -16.36 -6.11 -8.49
CA GLY A 235 -17.33 -7.14 -8.08
C GLY A 235 -16.64 -8.26 -7.29
N VAL A 236 -17.45 -9.19 -6.78
CA VAL A 236 -16.93 -10.40 -6.11
C VAL A 236 -16.19 -11.26 -7.13
N CYS A 237 -14.87 -11.43 -6.95
CA CYS A 237 -14.05 -12.24 -7.86
C CYS A 237 -12.95 -12.99 -7.10
N ASP A 238 -12.45 -14.08 -7.69
CA ASP A 238 -11.41 -14.90 -7.07
C ASP A 238 -10.08 -14.16 -6.90
N ASN A 239 -9.76 -13.23 -7.80
CA ASN A 239 -8.55 -12.44 -7.67
C ASN A 239 -8.55 -11.51 -6.46
N ALA A 240 -9.71 -11.00 -6.02
CA ALA A 240 -9.81 -10.26 -4.76
C ALA A 240 -9.40 -11.14 -3.57
N VAL A 241 -9.86 -12.40 -3.52
CA VAL A 241 -9.47 -13.37 -2.48
C VAL A 241 -7.97 -13.72 -2.58
N ARG A 242 -7.45 -13.94 -3.80
CA ARG A 242 -6.01 -14.25 -4.02
C ARG A 242 -5.10 -13.11 -3.58
N LEU A 243 -5.47 -11.86 -3.87
CA LEU A 243 -4.73 -10.68 -3.40
C LEU A 243 -4.72 -10.60 -1.88
N ALA A 244 -5.87 -10.84 -1.26
CA ALA A 244 -6.08 -10.75 0.18
C ALA A 244 -5.51 -11.95 0.97
N ALA A 245 -5.11 -13.05 0.31
CA ALA A 245 -4.71 -14.30 0.99
C ALA A 245 -3.68 -14.05 2.10
N ASP A 246 -4.03 -14.46 3.35
CA ASP A 246 -3.22 -14.31 4.57
C ASP A 246 -2.71 -12.87 4.83
N ALA A 247 -3.41 -11.84 4.34
CA ALA A 247 -2.98 -10.46 4.54
C ALA A 247 -3.04 -10.06 6.02
N ASP A 248 -1.97 -9.43 6.50
CA ASP A 248 -1.96 -8.81 7.82
C ASP A 248 -2.87 -7.58 7.84
N LEU A 249 -2.92 -6.84 6.72
CA LEU A 249 -3.82 -5.71 6.49
C LEU A 249 -4.40 -5.77 5.09
N LEU A 250 -5.72 -5.87 4.99
CA LEU A 250 -6.47 -5.72 3.75
C LEU A 250 -7.19 -4.37 3.75
N VAL A 251 -6.97 -3.57 2.72
CA VAL A 251 -7.79 -2.39 2.40
C VAL A 251 -8.67 -2.76 1.23
N ILE A 252 -9.98 -2.67 1.40
CA ILE A 252 -10.93 -3.09 0.38
C ILE A 252 -12.13 -2.14 0.33
N GLU A 253 -12.68 -1.95 -0.88
CA GLU A 253 -13.92 -1.21 -1.03
C GLU A 253 -15.09 -1.87 -0.30
N ALA A 254 -16.02 -1.05 0.15
CA ALA A 254 -17.33 -1.42 0.66
C ALA A 254 -18.31 -0.33 0.29
N THR A 255 -18.51 -0.14 -1.01
CA THR A 255 -19.25 1.01 -1.56
C THR A 255 -20.70 1.04 -1.11
N PHE A 256 -21.30 -0.15 -0.91
CA PHE A 256 -22.73 -0.30 -0.60
C PHE A 256 -22.99 -1.12 0.67
N LEU A 257 -24.14 -0.89 1.29
CA LEU A 257 -24.70 -1.78 2.28
C LEU A 257 -25.37 -3.00 1.58
N ASP A 258 -25.53 -4.12 2.29
CA ASP A 258 -26.08 -5.37 1.74
C ASP A 258 -27.50 -5.22 1.20
N SER A 259 -28.28 -4.27 1.75
CA SER A 259 -29.61 -3.92 1.23
C SER A 259 -29.57 -3.41 -0.23
N GLU A 260 -28.41 -3.00 -0.72
CA GLU A 260 -28.20 -2.49 -2.08
C GLU A 260 -27.31 -3.40 -2.93
N ALA A 261 -27.27 -4.69 -2.62
CA ALA A 261 -26.48 -5.68 -3.36
C ALA A 261 -26.77 -5.69 -4.87
N GLY A 262 -27.99 -5.38 -5.27
CA GLY A 262 -28.36 -5.23 -6.69
C GLY A 262 -27.64 -4.06 -7.38
N LEU A 263 -27.43 -2.94 -6.67
CA LEU A 263 -26.65 -1.81 -7.18
C LEU A 263 -25.15 -2.15 -7.20
N ALA A 264 -24.65 -2.78 -6.15
CA ALA A 264 -23.28 -3.26 -6.09
C ALA A 264 -22.95 -4.14 -7.30
N ALA A 265 -23.77 -5.14 -7.57
CA ALA A 265 -23.61 -6.02 -8.74
C ALA A 265 -23.67 -5.26 -10.07
N ARG A 266 -24.63 -4.32 -10.21
CA ARG A 266 -24.79 -3.52 -11.45
C ARG A 266 -23.57 -2.67 -11.76
N TYR A 267 -22.97 -2.05 -10.75
CA TYR A 267 -21.83 -1.16 -10.90
C TYR A 267 -20.49 -1.85 -10.69
N ARG A 268 -20.50 -3.17 -10.42
CA ARG A 268 -19.30 -3.98 -10.12
C ARG A 268 -18.53 -3.41 -8.93
N HIS A 269 -19.25 -3.23 -7.84
CA HIS A 269 -18.74 -2.88 -6.52
C HIS A 269 -19.12 -3.91 -5.48
N LEU A 270 -18.55 -3.81 -4.29
CA LEU A 270 -18.84 -4.67 -3.16
C LEU A 270 -19.85 -4.03 -2.20
N THR A 271 -20.59 -4.90 -1.51
CA THR A 271 -21.22 -4.54 -0.25
C THR A 271 -20.27 -4.77 0.93
N ALA A 272 -20.61 -4.19 2.08
CA ALA A 272 -19.84 -4.39 3.32
C ALA A 272 -19.78 -5.87 3.73
N GLY A 273 -20.89 -6.61 3.62
CA GLY A 273 -20.92 -8.05 3.88
C GLY A 273 -20.03 -8.84 2.91
N GLN A 274 -20.04 -8.49 1.62
CA GLN A 274 -19.18 -9.14 0.62
C GLN A 274 -17.69 -8.87 0.90
N ALA A 275 -17.32 -7.66 1.32
CA ALA A 275 -15.96 -7.35 1.75
C ALA A 275 -15.54 -8.21 2.96
N GLY A 276 -16.44 -8.38 3.95
CA GLY A 276 -16.26 -9.29 5.09
C GLY A 276 -16.07 -10.76 4.66
N MET A 277 -16.89 -11.26 3.71
CA MET A 277 -16.75 -12.62 3.18
C MET A 277 -15.40 -12.84 2.47
N ILE A 278 -14.93 -11.86 1.68
CA ILE A 278 -13.61 -11.94 1.02
C ILE A 278 -12.51 -12.00 2.09
N ALA A 279 -12.57 -11.14 3.11
CA ALA A 279 -11.59 -11.12 4.19
C ALA A 279 -11.54 -12.45 4.97
N ALA A 280 -12.70 -13.03 5.28
CA ALA A 280 -12.80 -14.33 5.96
C ALA A 280 -12.22 -15.47 5.11
N ARG A 281 -12.63 -15.58 3.84
CA ARG A 281 -12.12 -16.59 2.90
C ARG A 281 -10.61 -16.50 2.70
N ALA A 282 -10.08 -15.29 2.76
CA ALA A 282 -8.66 -15.01 2.55
C ALA A 282 -7.80 -15.15 3.82
N GLY A 283 -8.37 -15.38 5.00
CA GLY A 283 -7.62 -15.48 6.26
C GLY A 283 -6.96 -14.17 6.70
N VAL A 284 -7.58 -13.04 6.38
CA VAL A 284 -7.10 -11.69 6.72
C VAL A 284 -7.06 -11.51 8.25
N ARG A 285 -6.14 -10.67 8.75
CA ARG A 285 -6.07 -10.33 10.19
C ARG A 285 -6.78 -9.03 10.53
N ARG A 286 -6.56 -7.99 9.72
CA ARG A 286 -7.21 -6.68 9.87
C ARG A 286 -7.81 -6.26 8.55
N LEU A 287 -9.07 -5.89 8.58
CA LEU A 287 -9.87 -5.43 7.45
C LEU A 287 -10.10 -3.92 7.57
N VAL A 288 -9.77 -3.16 6.53
CA VAL A 288 -10.10 -1.73 6.40
C VAL A 288 -11.13 -1.58 5.30
N LEU A 289 -12.35 -1.20 5.68
CA LEU A 289 -13.44 -0.87 4.76
C LEU A 289 -13.34 0.59 4.33
N THR A 290 -13.48 0.87 3.06
CA THR A 290 -13.36 2.21 2.49
C THR A 290 -14.19 2.37 1.22
N HIS A 291 -14.03 3.47 0.48
CA HIS A 291 -14.75 3.75 -0.77
C HIS A 291 -16.28 3.84 -0.57
N ILE A 292 -16.69 4.58 0.46
CA ILE A 292 -18.09 4.67 0.87
C ILE A 292 -18.86 5.59 -0.06
N SER A 293 -20.01 5.14 -0.56
CA SER A 293 -20.89 5.97 -1.40
C SER A 293 -21.41 7.20 -0.63
N GLU A 294 -21.53 8.33 -1.30
CA GLU A 294 -22.04 9.61 -0.79
C GLU A 294 -23.47 9.53 -0.27
N ARG A 295 -24.20 8.50 -0.64
CA ARG A 295 -25.61 8.27 -0.20
C ARG A 295 -25.74 7.98 1.28
N TYR A 296 -24.65 7.53 1.94
CA TYR A 296 -24.67 7.15 3.35
C TYR A 296 -24.17 8.29 4.24
N GLY A 297 -24.99 8.64 5.23
CA GLY A 297 -24.61 9.60 6.25
C GLY A 297 -23.83 8.97 7.41
N SER A 298 -23.32 9.80 8.32
CA SER A 298 -22.59 9.32 9.48
C SER A 298 -23.38 8.42 10.43
N GLY A 299 -24.71 8.49 10.41
CA GLY A 299 -25.58 7.62 11.21
C GLY A 299 -25.63 6.18 10.70
N GLU A 300 -25.16 5.92 9.48
CA GLU A 300 -25.18 4.58 8.86
C GLU A 300 -23.81 3.89 8.88
N GLU A 301 -22.76 4.58 9.30
CA GLU A 301 -21.38 4.06 9.27
C GLU A 301 -21.22 2.76 10.08
N GLY A 302 -21.92 2.65 11.24
CA GLY A 302 -21.89 1.43 12.05
C GLY A 302 -22.39 0.19 11.32
N ARG A 303 -23.35 0.35 10.38
CA ARG A 303 -23.89 -0.75 9.60
C ARG A 303 -22.87 -1.43 8.69
N PHE A 304 -21.89 -0.69 8.18
CA PHE A 304 -20.80 -1.27 7.39
C PHE A 304 -19.97 -2.25 8.23
N VAL A 305 -19.63 -1.85 9.44
CA VAL A 305 -18.88 -2.70 10.37
C VAL A 305 -19.71 -3.91 10.79
N GLU A 306 -20.99 -3.72 11.12
CA GLU A 306 -21.91 -4.80 11.50
C GLU A 306 -22.07 -5.85 10.40
N GLN A 307 -22.27 -5.41 9.15
CA GLN A 307 -22.44 -6.33 8.02
C GLN A 307 -21.15 -7.08 7.67
N ALA A 308 -20.00 -6.42 7.72
CA ALA A 308 -18.72 -7.11 7.55
C ALA A 308 -18.45 -8.12 8.69
N ALA A 309 -18.77 -7.74 9.94
CA ALA A 309 -18.59 -8.60 11.12
C ALA A 309 -19.51 -9.82 11.14
N ALA A 310 -20.61 -9.81 10.40
CA ALA A 310 -21.45 -10.98 10.20
C ALA A 310 -20.72 -12.14 9.48
N HIS A 311 -19.60 -11.85 8.81
CA HIS A 311 -18.84 -12.81 8.02
C HIS A 311 -17.36 -12.93 8.40
N PHE A 312 -16.83 -11.96 9.14
CA PHE A 312 -15.41 -11.86 9.46
C PHE A 312 -15.18 -11.55 10.93
N ASP A 313 -14.47 -12.44 11.63
CA ASP A 313 -14.20 -12.35 13.07
C ASP A 313 -12.94 -11.57 13.44
N GLY A 314 -12.18 -11.09 12.43
CA GLY A 314 -10.96 -10.33 12.65
C GLY A 314 -11.21 -8.86 13.02
N ASP A 315 -10.14 -8.10 13.11
CA ASP A 315 -10.20 -6.67 13.43
C ASP A 315 -10.72 -5.86 12.22
N ILE A 316 -11.81 -5.11 12.39
CA ILE A 316 -12.46 -4.32 11.34
C ILE A 316 -12.33 -2.84 11.64
N VAL A 317 -11.85 -2.08 10.68
CA VAL A 317 -11.74 -0.61 10.72
C VAL A 317 -12.55 -0.03 9.58
N LEU A 318 -13.54 0.82 9.87
CA LEU A 318 -14.12 1.69 8.85
C LEU A 318 -13.20 2.89 8.66
N ALA A 319 -12.69 3.10 7.46
CA ALA A 319 -11.77 4.17 7.16
C ALA A 319 -12.43 5.56 7.23
N HIS A 320 -11.72 6.51 7.77
CA HIS A 320 -12.02 7.94 7.71
C HIS A 320 -10.80 8.70 7.19
N ASP A 321 -11.04 9.85 6.59
CA ASP A 321 -9.96 10.70 6.10
C ASP A 321 -8.99 11.06 7.23
N LEU A 322 -7.70 11.02 6.92
CA LEU A 322 -6.57 11.33 7.80
C LEU A 322 -6.33 10.35 8.97
N VAL A 323 -7.10 9.27 9.05
CA VAL A 323 -6.84 8.21 10.02
C VAL A 323 -5.60 7.41 9.61
N ARG A 324 -4.84 6.98 10.62
CA ARG A 324 -3.68 6.10 10.47
C ARG A 324 -3.99 4.72 11.01
N VAL A 325 -3.68 3.70 10.22
CA VAL A 325 -3.91 2.30 10.55
C VAL A 325 -2.59 1.55 10.50
N ALA A 326 -2.12 1.09 11.63
CA ALA A 326 -0.90 0.29 11.69
C ALA A 326 -1.11 -1.09 11.05
N VAL A 327 -0.13 -1.56 10.28
CA VAL A 327 -0.07 -2.97 9.88
C VAL A 327 0.13 -3.80 11.16
N PRO A 328 -0.71 -4.82 11.43
CA PRO A 328 -0.55 -5.64 12.63
C PRO A 328 0.87 -6.18 12.78
N PRO A 329 1.41 -6.28 14.00
CA PRO A 329 2.75 -6.82 14.20
C PRO A 329 2.85 -8.25 13.65
N ARG A 330 4.06 -8.69 13.28
CA ARG A 330 4.31 -10.05 12.79
C ARG A 330 3.85 -11.09 13.80
N ARG A 331 3.38 -12.23 13.32
CA ARG A 331 3.07 -13.40 14.14
C ARG A 331 4.35 -14.11 14.56
#